data_517c9a6102dac45d42f92ae41bf9b4ce
#
_entry.id   517c9a6102dac45d42f92ae41bf9b4ce
#
_cell.length_a   1.000
_cell.length_b   1.000
_cell.length_c   1.000
_cell.angle_alpha   90.00
_cell.angle_beta   90.00
_cell.angle_gamma   90.00
#
_symmetry.space_group_name_H-M   'P 1'
#
loop_
_entity.id
_entity.type
_entity.pdbx_description
1 polymer ?
#
loop_
_entity_poly.entity_id
_entity_poly.type
_entity_poly.pdbx_seq_one_letter_code
_entity_poly.pdbx_strand_id
1 'polypeptide(L)'
;LIPKSREGAIKMARVLKDGGHLAIMIDQKLNEGITIPFFGRPAKTTTALAAFALRHRCPIIPARVERIAGATFRVIFYPPIQLPNSGDNVRDTELIMLNANQIIENWIRDTPSQWLWLHRRWGK
;
A
#
# COMPACT_ATOMS: atom_id res chain seq x y z
N LEU A 1 -0.86 14.31 -9.84
CA LEU A 1 -1.69 13.15 -9.49
C LEU A 1 -1.75 12.22 -10.70
N ILE A 2 -1.47 10.92 -10.51
CA ILE A 2 -1.50 9.94 -11.60
C ILE A 2 -2.86 9.22 -11.55
N PRO A 3 -3.61 9.16 -12.67
CA PRO A 3 -4.93 8.53 -12.69
C PRO A 3 -4.85 7.01 -12.52
N LYS A 4 -5.91 6.40 -11.97
CA LYS A 4 -6.08 4.94 -11.87
C LYS A 4 -6.49 4.37 -13.24
N SER A 5 -5.55 4.28 -14.16
CA SER A 5 -5.75 3.80 -15.52
C SER A 5 -4.49 3.08 -16.01
N ARG A 6 -4.60 2.37 -17.14
CA ARG A 6 -3.44 1.76 -17.82
C ARG A 6 -2.37 2.80 -18.15
N GLU A 7 -2.77 3.98 -18.59
CA GLU A 7 -1.87 5.10 -18.87
C GLU A 7 -1.17 5.58 -17.59
N GLY A 8 -1.91 5.67 -16.47
CA GLY A 8 -1.35 5.98 -15.16
C GLY A 8 -0.31 4.96 -14.71
N ALA A 9 -0.54 3.66 -14.92
CA ALA A 9 0.42 2.61 -14.61
C ALA A 9 1.71 2.75 -15.42
N ILE A 10 1.62 3.13 -16.71
CA ILE A 10 2.78 3.37 -17.56
C ILE A 10 3.59 4.59 -17.04
N LYS A 11 2.90 5.66 -16.63
CA LYS A 11 3.55 6.84 -16.04
C LYS A 11 4.28 6.49 -14.74
N MET A 12 3.65 5.71 -13.86
CA MET A 12 4.28 5.23 -12.61
C MET A 12 5.54 4.40 -12.88
N ALA A 13 5.46 3.46 -13.83
CA ALA A 13 6.61 2.64 -14.22
C ALA A 13 7.78 3.50 -14.76
N ARG A 14 7.46 4.54 -15.54
CA ARG A 14 8.48 5.47 -16.06
C ARG A 14 9.15 6.24 -14.92
N VAL A 15 8.40 6.77 -13.96
CA VAL A 15 8.95 7.47 -12.79
C VAL A 15 9.97 6.60 -12.06
N LEU A 16 9.63 5.32 -11.80
CA LEU A 16 10.55 4.39 -11.12
C LEU A 16 11.77 4.06 -11.98
N LYS A 17 11.59 3.87 -13.30
CA LYS A 17 12.70 3.61 -14.22
C LYS A 17 13.71 4.77 -14.26
N ASP A 18 13.20 6.00 -14.14
CA ASP A 18 14.01 7.22 -14.16
C ASP A 18 14.60 7.56 -12.75
N GLY A 19 14.51 6.63 -11.78
CA GLY A 19 15.05 6.80 -10.43
C GLY A 19 14.19 7.68 -9.51
N GLY A 20 12.96 7.97 -9.91
CA GLY A 20 12.00 8.74 -9.11
C GLY A 20 11.32 7.91 -8.02
N HIS A 21 10.42 8.58 -7.27
CA HIS A 21 9.70 8.00 -6.15
C HIS A 21 8.20 8.04 -6.40
N LEU A 22 7.48 7.04 -5.88
CA LEU A 22 6.03 6.97 -5.91
C LEU A 22 5.48 6.92 -4.49
N ALA A 23 4.45 7.73 -4.22
CA ALA A 23 3.60 7.56 -3.05
C ALA A 23 2.31 6.83 -3.46
N ILE A 24 2.04 5.69 -2.83
CA ILE A 24 0.89 4.84 -3.16
C ILE A 24 0.06 4.63 -1.90
N MET A 25 -1.23 4.99 -1.96
CA MET A 25 -2.20 4.64 -0.92
C MET A 25 -2.76 3.24 -1.20
N ILE A 26 -2.71 2.36 -0.22
CA ILE A 26 -3.07 0.94 -0.38
C ILE A 26 -4.24 0.51 0.51
N ASP A 27 -4.71 1.36 1.39
CA ASP A 27 -5.79 1.09 2.35
C ASP A 27 -7.20 1.16 1.74
N GLN A 28 -7.31 1.60 0.50
CA GLN A 28 -8.57 1.67 -0.22
C GLN A 28 -8.93 0.33 -0.90
N LYS A 29 -10.23 0.05 -0.96
CA LYS A 29 -10.75 -1.09 -1.72
C LYS A 29 -10.50 -0.91 -3.22
N LEU A 30 -10.05 -1.97 -3.88
CA LEU A 30 -9.97 -2.07 -5.33
C LEU A 30 -10.68 -3.35 -5.79
N ASN A 31 -11.80 -3.25 -6.50
CA ASN A 31 -12.62 -4.40 -6.87
C ASN A 31 -11.86 -5.46 -7.69
N GLU A 32 -10.95 -5.01 -8.55
CA GLU A 32 -10.08 -5.85 -9.39
C GLU A 32 -8.84 -6.38 -8.64
N GLY A 33 -8.68 -5.99 -7.37
CA GLY A 33 -7.58 -6.43 -6.54
C GLY A 33 -7.70 -7.87 -6.06
N ILE A 34 -6.62 -8.35 -5.43
CA ILE A 34 -6.61 -9.65 -4.77
C ILE A 34 -7.41 -9.61 -3.46
N THR A 35 -7.92 -10.77 -3.06
CA THR A 35 -8.60 -10.91 -1.77
C THR A 35 -7.61 -11.40 -0.72
N ILE A 36 -7.26 -10.52 0.21
CA ILE A 36 -6.39 -10.85 1.36
C ILE A 36 -7.02 -10.35 2.66
N PRO A 37 -6.62 -10.92 3.81
CA PRO A 37 -7.13 -10.46 5.10
C PRO A 37 -6.78 -9.00 5.39
N PHE A 38 -7.75 -8.30 5.98
CA PHE A 38 -7.57 -7.01 6.64
C PHE A 38 -8.46 -6.99 7.88
N PHE A 39 -7.87 -6.88 9.06
CA PHE A 39 -8.51 -7.14 10.36
C PHE A 39 -9.22 -8.51 10.40
N GLY A 40 -8.58 -9.55 9.90
CA GLY A 40 -9.12 -10.91 9.85
C GLY A 40 -10.30 -11.12 8.90
N ARG A 41 -10.71 -10.11 8.13
CA ARG A 41 -11.82 -10.17 7.18
C ARG A 41 -11.31 -10.07 5.74
N PRO A 42 -11.86 -10.84 4.78
CA PRO A 42 -11.45 -10.75 3.38
C PRO A 42 -11.69 -9.34 2.83
N ALA A 43 -10.65 -8.76 2.23
CA ALA A 43 -10.70 -7.42 1.67
C ALA A 43 -10.02 -7.36 0.30
N LYS A 44 -10.70 -6.77 -0.68
CA LYS A 44 -10.14 -6.52 -2.01
C LYS A 44 -9.05 -5.45 -1.93
N THR A 45 -7.82 -5.84 -2.25
CA THR A 45 -6.61 -5.04 -2.07
C THR A 45 -5.86 -4.90 -3.38
N THR A 46 -5.36 -3.70 -3.67
CA THR A 46 -4.53 -3.45 -4.85
C THR A 46 -3.25 -4.30 -4.83
N THR A 47 -2.77 -4.71 -5.99
CA THR A 47 -1.45 -5.36 -6.15
C THR A 47 -0.38 -4.39 -6.64
N ALA A 48 -0.72 -3.14 -6.93
CA ALA A 48 0.16 -2.19 -7.59
C ALA A 48 1.48 -1.97 -6.84
N LEU A 49 1.43 -1.86 -5.51
CA LEU A 49 2.62 -1.71 -4.67
C LEU A 49 3.60 -2.85 -4.88
N ALA A 50 3.13 -4.09 -4.74
CA ALA A 50 3.95 -5.28 -4.89
C ALA A 50 4.45 -5.45 -6.33
N ALA A 51 3.58 -5.24 -7.32
CA ALA A 51 3.94 -5.35 -8.74
C ALA A 51 5.07 -4.40 -9.12
N PHE A 52 5.02 -3.14 -8.69
CA PHE A 52 6.08 -2.17 -8.95
C PHE A 52 7.37 -2.51 -8.19
N ALA A 53 7.27 -2.88 -6.91
CA ALA A 53 8.43 -3.24 -6.11
C ALA A 53 9.18 -4.45 -6.67
N LEU A 54 8.48 -5.51 -7.02
CA LEU A 54 9.08 -6.73 -7.60
C LEU A 54 9.67 -6.48 -8.99
N ARG A 55 8.95 -5.75 -9.84
CA ARG A 55 9.38 -5.48 -11.21
C ARG A 55 10.63 -4.59 -11.27
N HIS A 56 10.68 -3.55 -10.44
CA HIS A 56 11.73 -2.55 -10.45
C HIS A 56 12.79 -2.78 -9.36
N ARG A 57 12.60 -3.81 -8.52
CA ARG A 57 13.46 -4.11 -7.37
C ARG A 57 13.71 -2.89 -6.48
N CYS A 58 12.68 -2.07 -6.31
CA CYS A 58 12.75 -0.87 -5.49
C CYS A 58 12.23 -1.13 -4.07
N PRO A 59 12.81 -0.48 -3.05
CA PRO A 59 12.36 -0.65 -1.68
C PRO A 59 10.95 -0.10 -1.49
N ILE A 60 10.19 -0.74 -0.60
CA ILE A 60 8.91 -0.24 -0.10
C ILE A 60 9.17 0.37 1.27
N ILE A 61 8.94 1.67 1.39
CA ILE A 61 9.13 2.42 2.64
C ILE A 61 7.76 2.79 3.18
N PRO A 62 7.31 2.18 4.29
CA PRO A 62 6.06 2.57 4.92
C PRO A 62 6.15 4.01 5.44
N ALA A 63 5.12 4.80 5.17
CA ALA A 63 5.02 6.18 5.65
C ALA A 63 3.66 6.41 6.29
N ARG A 64 3.65 6.98 7.49
CA ARG A 64 2.46 7.29 8.26
C ARG A 64 2.35 8.80 8.46
N VAL A 65 1.16 9.32 8.30
CA VAL A 65 0.84 10.71 8.64
C VAL A 65 -0.03 10.73 9.89
N GLU A 66 0.41 11.42 10.91
CA GLU A 66 -0.33 11.61 12.16
C GLU A 66 -0.69 13.09 12.31
N ARG A 67 -1.95 13.36 12.63
CA ARG A 67 -2.36 14.70 13.07
C ARG A 67 -1.97 14.85 14.54
N ILE A 68 -1.19 15.86 14.86
CA ILE A 68 -0.74 16.15 16.24
C ILE A 68 -1.77 17.06 16.93
N ALA A 69 -2.05 18.22 16.31
CA ALA A 69 -3.05 19.18 16.80
C ALA A 69 -3.46 20.13 15.66
N GLY A 70 -4.75 20.47 15.56
CA GLY A 70 -5.23 21.44 14.56
C GLY A 70 -4.80 21.07 13.13
N ALA A 71 -4.01 21.92 12.50
CA ALA A 71 -3.42 21.73 11.18
C ALA A 71 -1.95 21.25 11.20
N THR A 72 -1.46 20.79 12.36
CA THR A 72 -0.09 20.28 12.51
C THR A 72 -0.06 18.78 12.34
N PHE A 73 0.80 18.29 11.46
CA PHE A 73 0.95 16.87 11.12
C PHE A 73 2.41 16.45 11.33
N ARG A 74 2.60 15.17 11.66
CA ARG A 74 3.88 14.48 11.66
C ARG A 74 3.87 13.44 10.56
N VAL A 75 4.93 13.40 9.75
CA VAL A 75 5.16 12.32 8.79
C VAL A 75 6.29 11.45 9.34
N ILE A 76 6.03 10.14 9.43
CA ILE A 76 6.98 9.16 9.95
C ILE A 76 7.29 8.18 8.83
N PHE A 77 8.57 8.03 8.49
CA PHE A 77 9.07 7.01 7.59
C PHE A 77 9.67 5.86 8.39
N TYR A 78 9.28 4.64 8.04
CA TYR A 78 9.75 3.42 8.70
C TYR A 78 10.82 2.74 7.86
N PRO A 79 11.57 1.79 8.43
CA PRO A 79 12.53 0.99 7.67
C PRO A 79 11.88 0.29 6.48
N PRO A 80 12.62 0.05 5.38
CA PRO A 80 12.09 -0.67 4.23
C PRO A 80 11.52 -2.03 4.59
N ILE A 81 10.43 -2.41 3.96
CA ILE A 81 9.88 -3.77 4.03
C ILE A 81 10.84 -4.71 3.32
N GLN A 82 11.18 -5.83 3.97
CA GLN A 82 11.95 -6.88 3.32
C GLN A 82 11.11 -7.54 2.22
N LEU A 83 11.60 -7.50 0.99
CA LEU A 83 10.92 -8.10 -0.15
C LEU A 83 11.20 -9.61 -0.20
N PRO A 84 10.16 -10.46 -0.38
CA PRO A 84 10.36 -11.87 -0.63
C PRO A 84 11.02 -12.10 -2.00
N ASN A 85 11.69 -13.23 -2.16
CA ASN A 85 12.31 -13.67 -3.41
C ASN A 85 12.17 -15.20 -3.54
N SER A 86 10.92 -15.67 -3.59
CA SER A 86 10.62 -17.11 -3.67
C SER A 86 10.74 -17.68 -5.09
N GLY A 87 10.81 -16.84 -6.12
CA GLY A 87 10.70 -17.20 -7.52
C GLY A 87 9.27 -17.32 -8.02
N ASP A 88 8.28 -17.20 -7.14
CA ASP A 88 6.84 -17.18 -7.47
C ASP A 88 6.28 -15.77 -7.24
N ASN A 89 6.08 -15.05 -8.34
CA ASN A 89 5.59 -13.66 -8.28
C ASN A 89 4.19 -13.52 -7.67
N VAL A 90 3.33 -14.52 -7.83
CA VAL A 90 1.98 -14.48 -7.26
C VAL A 90 2.08 -14.56 -5.74
N ARG A 91 2.82 -15.54 -5.25
CA ARG A 91 3.08 -15.72 -3.82
C ARG A 91 3.78 -14.51 -3.20
N ASP A 92 4.80 -13.99 -3.87
CA ASP A 92 5.55 -12.82 -3.39
C ASP A 92 4.66 -11.57 -3.34
N THR A 93 3.77 -11.38 -4.32
CA THR A 93 2.78 -10.31 -4.33
C THR A 93 1.83 -10.40 -3.13
N GLU A 94 1.29 -11.59 -2.87
CA GLU A 94 0.39 -11.82 -1.72
C GLU A 94 1.10 -11.54 -0.40
N LEU A 95 2.33 -12.01 -0.22
CA LEU A 95 3.12 -11.79 0.99
C LEU A 95 3.41 -10.31 1.23
N ILE A 96 3.80 -9.57 0.20
CA ILE A 96 4.05 -8.13 0.30
C ILE A 96 2.78 -7.40 0.73
N MET A 97 1.65 -7.68 0.07
CA MET A 97 0.40 -6.98 0.36
C MET A 97 -0.18 -7.37 1.72
N LEU A 98 -0.02 -8.62 2.14
CA LEU A 98 -0.41 -9.07 3.48
C LEU A 98 0.41 -8.33 4.57
N ASN A 99 1.72 -8.24 4.40
CA ASN A 99 2.60 -7.51 5.32
C ASN A 99 2.23 -6.01 5.36
N ALA A 100 1.99 -5.39 4.21
CA ALA A 100 1.57 -4.01 4.13
C ALA A 100 0.22 -3.76 4.84
N ASN A 101 -0.77 -4.66 4.65
CA ASN A 101 -2.03 -4.61 5.39
C ASN A 101 -1.81 -4.71 6.90
N GLN A 102 -0.93 -5.61 7.36
CA GLN A 102 -0.63 -5.79 8.78
C GLN A 102 -0.01 -4.53 9.40
N ILE A 103 0.86 -3.85 8.68
CA ILE A 103 1.45 -2.58 9.12
C ILE A 103 0.36 -1.53 9.31
N ILE A 104 -0.54 -1.39 8.33
CA ILE A 104 -1.67 -0.44 8.40
C ILE A 104 -2.61 -0.79 9.55
N GLU A 105 -2.94 -2.08 9.74
CA GLU A 105 -3.76 -2.52 10.87
C GLU A 105 -3.18 -2.10 12.22
N ASN A 106 -1.87 -2.26 12.40
CA ASN A 106 -1.19 -1.88 13.63
C ASN A 106 -1.30 -0.36 13.86
N TRP A 107 -1.09 0.45 12.83
CA TRP A 107 -1.26 1.90 12.92
C TRP A 107 -2.70 2.32 13.24
N ILE A 108 -3.70 1.63 12.66
CA ILE A 108 -5.10 1.89 12.95
C ILE A 108 -5.44 1.50 14.40
N ARG A 109 -4.89 0.40 14.93
CA ARG A 109 -5.08 0.01 16.33
C ARG A 109 -4.50 1.05 17.30
N ASP A 110 -3.35 1.64 16.96
CA ASP A 110 -2.72 2.68 17.78
C ASP A 110 -3.56 3.97 17.84
N THR A 111 -4.10 4.40 16.69
CA THR A 111 -4.88 5.65 16.57
C THR A 111 -6.11 5.46 15.67
N PRO A 112 -7.13 4.69 16.11
CA PRO A 112 -8.26 4.33 15.27
C PRO A 112 -9.09 5.54 14.79
N SER A 113 -9.11 6.63 15.53
CA SER A 113 -9.80 7.87 15.16
C SER A 113 -9.19 8.61 13.96
N GLN A 114 -7.97 8.28 13.58
CA GLN A 114 -7.27 8.93 12.46
C GLN A 114 -7.39 8.18 11.13
N TRP A 115 -8.08 7.04 11.09
CA TRP A 115 -8.34 6.34 9.83
C TRP A 115 -9.70 6.72 9.25
N LEU A 116 -9.78 6.76 7.92
CA LEU A 116 -11.01 7.15 7.20
C LEU A 116 -12.02 5.98 7.17
N TRP A 117 -12.77 5.79 8.24
CA TRP A 117 -13.76 4.73 8.39
C TRP A 117 -14.96 4.82 7.42
N LEU A 118 -15.20 5.97 6.80
CA LEU A 118 -16.27 6.16 5.83
C LEU A 118 -16.03 5.39 4.53
N HIS A 119 -14.80 5.01 4.23
CA HIS A 119 -14.48 4.18 3.08
C HIS A 119 -14.91 2.73 3.32
N ARG A 120 -15.74 2.20 2.42
CA ARG A 120 -16.17 0.78 2.47
C ARG A 120 -15.02 -0.15 2.10
N ARG A 121 -14.16 -0.44 3.06
CA ARG A 121 -12.97 -1.28 2.86
C ARG A 121 -13.33 -2.75 2.60
N TRP A 122 -14.44 -3.23 3.19
CA TRP A 122 -14.95 -4.59 3.06
C TRP A 122 -16.29 -4.62 2.35
N GLY A 123 -16.71 -5.84 1.98
CA GLY A 123 -18.00 -6.09 1.35
C GLY A 123 -18.02 -5.85 -0.16
N LYS A 124 -19.19 -6.02 -0.73
CA LYS A 124 -19.45 -5.84 -2.17
C LYS A 124 -19.47 -4.38 -2.57
#